data_49f07f25784bf932490191a933adbcc0
#
_entry.id   49f07f25784bf932490191a933adbcc0
#
_cell.length_a   1.000
_cell.length_b   1.000
_cell.length_c   1.000
_cell.angle_alpha   90.00
_cell.angle_beta   90.00
_cell.angle_gamma   90.00
#
_symmetry.space_group_name_H-M   'P 1'
#
loop_
_entity.id
_entity.type
_entity.pdbx_description
1 polymer ?
#
loop_
_entity_poly.entity_id
_entity_poly.type
_entity_poly.pdbx_seq_one_letter_code
_entity_poly.pdbx_strand_id
1 'polypeptide(L)'
;MAREHWTRVTRATFHTGRWVLLAGLSMAGFYSQALNTTEQKWIAAVTSTYGERAGQRVNTWRENIDFFKLLEESEKLEGINDFFNQLYFVDDIDLWGQKDYWATPLEFLGSNAGDCEDFTIAKYFSLIELGVSDSKLRLVYVKAIELNQFHMVLAYYKTPSSEPLILDNINPKIMKASKRPDLLPIYSFNGKNLWLMKSANANGQLAGDSSRLSLWNDLRSREKTLKLNKPIINYDE
;
A
#
# COMPACT_ATOMS: atom_id res chain seq x y z
N MET A 1 -11.57 -33.40 23.34
CA MET A 1 -10.82 -34.59 22.91
C MET A 1 -10.96 -34.73 21.41
N ALA A 2 -9.92 -34.62 20.69
CA ALA A 2 -9.43 -35.36 19.54
C ALA A 2 -8.35 -34.51 18.85
N ARG A 3 -7.12 -34.96 19.09
CA ARG A 3 -5.88 -34.50 18.47
C ARG A 3 -5.68 -35.16 17.11
N GLU A 4 -4.91 -34.47 16.27
CA GLU A 4 -3.93 -34.99 15.32
C GLU A 4 -4.42 -35.67 14.03
N HIS A 5 -3.98 -35.11 12.88
CA HIS A 5 -3.24 -35.88 11.87
C HIS A 5 -2.50 -34.92 10.91
N TRP A 6 -1.19 -34.76 11.18
CA TRP A 6 -0.21 -34.29 10.18
C TRP A 6 0.39 -35.53 9.50
N THR A 7 0.17 -35.71 8.21
CA THR A 7 0.82 -36.77 7.42
C THR A 7 1.82 -36.17 6.43
N ARG A 8 3.06 -36.41 6.72
CA ARG A 8 4.28 -36.64 5.92
C ARG A 8 4.27 -36.24 4.44
N VAL A 9 5.13 -35.27 4.14
CA VAL A 9 5.63 -34.97 2.79
C VAL A 9 6.75 -35.96 2.46
N THR A 10 6.59 -36.71 1.39
CA THR A 10 7.58 -37.62 0.82
C THR A 10 8.66 -36.87 0.05
N ARG A 11 9.92 -37.21 0.34
CA ARG A 11 11.10 -36.72 -0.38
C ARG A 11 11.13 -37.26 -1.81
N ALA A 12 11.19 -36.36 -2.78
CA ALA A 12 11.53 -36.70 -4.18
C ALA A 12 13.05 -36.67 -4.36
N THR A 13 13.60 -37.75 -4.90
CA THR A 13 15.01 -37.95 -5.24
C THR A 13 15.37 -37.20 -6.51
N PHE A 14 16.40 -36.35 -6.44
CA PHE A 14 16.93 -35.63 -7.57
C PHE A 14 17.87 -36.54 -8.39
N HIS A 15 17.59 -36.71 -9.68
CA HIS A 15 18.51 -37.30 -10.68
C HIS A 15 19.45 -36.23 -11.16
N THR A 16 20.74 -36.49 -11.08
CA THR A 16 21.85 -35.66 -11.57
C THR A 16 21.96 -35.72 -13.08
N GLY A 17 21.43 -34.66 -13.74
CA GLY A 17 21.73 -34.38 -15.15
C GLY A 17 22.80 -33.27 -15.24
N ARG A 18 24.00 -33.61 -15.74
CA ARG A 18 25.10 -32.67 -16.02
C ARG A 18 24.70 -31.77 -17.19
N TRP A 19 24.29 -30.51 -16.91
CA TRP A 19 24.21 -29.45 -17.91
C TRP A 19 25.42 -28.51 -17.74
N VAL A 20 26.30 -28.48 -18.75
CA VAL A 20 27.35 -27.48 -18.86
C VAL A 20 26.67 -26.18 -19.28
N LEU A 21 26.42 -25.26 -18.31
CA LEU A 21 26.00 -23.93 -18.61
C LEU A 21 27.23 -23.03 -18.79
N LEU A 22 27.42 -22.57 -20.03
CA LEU A 22 28.28 -21.44 -20.36
C LEU A 22 27.72 -20.22 -19.63
N ALA A 23 28.37 -19.83 -18.54
CA ALA A 23 28.08 -18.62 -17.79
C ALA A 23 28.56 -17.40 -18.59
N GLY A 24 27.66 -16.82 -19.37
CA GLY A 24 27.78 -15.44 -19.80
C GLY A 24 27.47 -14.56 -18.60
N LEU A 25 28.48 -14.12 -17.86
CA LEU A 25 28.37 -13.08 -16.86
C LEU A 25 28.08 -11.73 -17.55
N SER A 26 26.81 -11.45 -17.84
CA SER A 26 26.35 -10.06 -17.97
C SER A 26 26.24 -9.50 -16.54
N MET A 27 27.28 -8.81 -16.09
CA MET A 27 27.18 -7.91 -14.94
C MET A 27 26.28 -6.76 -15.36
N ALA A 28 24.96 -6.95 -15.24
CA ALA A 28 24.04 -5.83 -15.12
C ALA A 28 24.38 -5.19 -13.76
N GLY A 29 25.19 -4.16 -13.79
CA GLY A 29 25.43 -3.33 -12.61
C GLY A 29 24.09 -2.78 -12.18
N PHE A 30 23.56 -3.25 -11.06
CA PHE A 30 22.50 -2.58 -10.34
C PHE A 30 23.07 -1.23 -9.89
N TYR A 31 22.86 -0.19 -10.68
CA TYR A 31 23.05 1.17 -10.23
C TYR A 31 21.96 1.42 -9.19
N SER A 32 22.25 1.11 -7.91
CA SER A 32 21.52 1.71 -6.81
C SER A 32 21.70 3.21 -6.95
N GLN A 33 20.67 3.91 -7.36
CA GLN A 33 20.71 5.37 -7.42
C GLN A 33 20.86 5.84 -5.98
N ALA A 34 21.90 6.65 -5.71
CA ALA A 34 22.14 7.17 -4.37
C ALA A 34 20.90 7.98 -3.94
N LEU A 35 20.41 7.70 -2.73
CA LEU A 35 19.29 8.42 -2.11
C LEU A 35 19.53 9.93 -2.20
N ASN A 36 18.51 10.66 -2.64
CA ASN A 36 18.57 12.12 -2.66
C ASN A 36 18.49 12.71 -1.23
N THR A 37 18.82 13.98 -1.09
CA THR A 37 18.86 14.65 0.22
C THR A 37 17.52 14.61 0.98
N THR A 38 16.40 14.59 0.28
CA THR A 38 15.06 14.50 0.89
C THR A 38 14.81 13.10 1.44
N GLU A 39 15.13 12.07 0.68
CA GLU A 39 15.01 10.67 1.10
C GLU A 39 15.90 10.36 2.30
N GLN A 40 17.15 10.87 2.32
CA GLN A 40 18.03 10.76 3.46
C GLN A 40 17.44 11.40 4.72
N LYS A 41 16.78 12.56 4.59
CA LYS A 41 16.07 13.21 5.70
C LYS A 41 14.88 12.38 6.19
N TRP A 42 14.11 11.76 5.29
CA TRP A 42 13.01 10.87 5.66
C TRP A 42 13.50 9.67 6.47
N ILE A 43 14.55 8.98 5.98
CA ILE A 43 15.13 7.84 6.66
C ILE A 43 15.65 8.26 8.05
N ALA A 44 16.41 9.36 8.13
CA ALA A 44 16.94 9.86 9.40
C ALA A 44 15.83 10.22 10.41
N ALA A 45 14.75 10.90 9.94
CA ALA A 45 13.62 11.26 10.78
C ALA A 45 12.87 10.02 11.29
N VAL A 46 12.60 9.04 10.40
CA VAL A 46 11.92 7.79 10.77
C VAL A 46 12.80 6.97 11.71
N THR A 47 14.09 6.83 11.43
CA THR A 47 15.03 6.14 12.33
C THR A 47 15.05 6.76 13.73
N SER A 48 15.12 8.09 13.80
CA SER A 48 15.11 8.80 15.08
C SER A 48 13.81 8.66 15.86
N THR A 49 12.67 8.51 15.16
CA THR A 49 11.35 8.48 15.78
C THR A 49 10.91 7.07 16.16
N TYR A 50 11.18 6.06 15.29
CA TYR A 50 10.65 4.70 15.40
C TYR A 50 11.74 3.60 15.52
N GLY A 51 13.02 3.94 15.34
CA GLY A 51 14.14 3.01 15.45
C GLY A 51 14.72 2.55 14.10
N GLU A 52 15.83 1.81 14.16
CA GLU A 52 16.63 1.41 13.00
C GLU A 52 15.86 0.53 12.00
N ARG A 53 15.03 -0.41 12.47
CA ARG A 53 14.23 -1.27 11.59
C ARG A 53 13.25 -0.46 10.74
N ALA A 54 12.65 0.57 11.33
CA ALA A 54 11.78 1.49 10.64
C ALA A 54 12.51 2.28 9.55
N GLY A 55 13.72 2.78 9.86
CA GLY A 55 14.60 3.44 8.88
C GLY A 55 14.95 2.50 7.71
N GLN A 56 15.26 1.24 8.00
CA GLN A 56 15.53 0.22 6.97
C GLN A 56 14.31 -0.04 6.08
N ARG A 57 13.07 -0.08 6.62
CA ARG A 57 11.85 -0.22 5.82
C ARG A 57 11.65 0.94 4.87
N VAL A 58 11.87 2.18 5.33
CA VAL A 58 11.81 3.35 4.45
C VAL A 58 12.89 3.27 3.36
N ASN A 59 14.12 2.85 3.69
CA ASN A 59 15.16 2.65 2.68
C ASN A 59 14.74 1.60 1.63
N THR A 60 14.23 0.45 2.06
CA THR A 60 13.72 -0.60 1.15
C THR A 60 12.55 -0.08 0.29
N TRP A 61 11.66 0.73 0.86
CA TRP A 61 10.61 1.38 0.08
C TRP A 61 11.19 2.29 -1.01
N ARG A 62 12.23 3.07 -0.72
CA ARG A 62 12.90 3.94 -1.71
C ARG A 62 13.58 3.13 -2.82
N GLU A 63 14.28 2.06 -2.46
CA GLU A 63 14.88 1.13 -3.42
C GLU A 63 13.83 0.52 -4.34
N ASN A 64 12.68 0.11 -3.80
CA ASN A 64 11.53 -0.39 -4.58
C ASN A 64 10.95 0.69 -5.50
N ILE A 65 10.79 1.93 -5.03
CA ILE A 65 10.34 3.04 -5.86
C ILE A 65 11.27 3.22 -7.06
N ASP A 66 12.58 3.23 -6.85
CA ASP A 66 13.56 3.40 -7.94
C ASP A 66 13.52 2.24 -8.93
N PHE A 67 13.39 1.01 -8.44
CA PHE A 67 13.24 -0.17 -9.30
C PHE A 67 11.92 -0.14 -10.09
N PHE A 68 10.80 0.14 -9.43
CA PHE A 68 9.48 0.14 -10.08
C PHE A 68 9.30 1.28 -11.08
N LYS A 69 10.06 2.39 -10.99
CA LYS A 69 10.04 3.46 -12.02
C LYS A 69 10.29 2.93 -13.42
N LEU A 70 11.07 1.86 -13.54
CA LEU A 70 11.49 1.25 -14.80
C LEU A 70 10.46 0.27 -15.39
N LEU A 71 9.43 -0.08 -14.62
CA LEU A 71 8.46 -1.11 -14.95
C LEU A 71 7.20 -0.53 -15.62
N GLU A 72 6.42 -1.41 -16.23
CA GLU A 72 5.09 -1.09 -16.75
C GLU A 72 4.10 -0.78 -15.62
N GLU A 73 3.04 -0.03 -15.94
CA GLU A 73 2.09 0.45 -14.93
C GLU A 73 1.43 -0.70 -14.14
N SER A 74 1.13 -1.85 -14.79
CA SER A 74 0.59 -3.04 -14.11
C SER A 74 1.56 -3.64 -13.09
N GLU A 75 2.84 -3.69 -13.41
CA GLU A 75 3.88 -4.21 -12.50
C GLU A 75 4.11 -3.26 -11.33
N LYS A 76 3.97 -1.93 -11.54
CA LYS A 76 3.96 -0.94 -10.46
C LYS A 76 2.83 -1.18 -9.48
N LEU A 77 1.60 -1.45 -9.98
CA LEU A 77 0.45 -1.74 -9.13
C LEU A 77 0.70 -2.99 -8.27
N GLU A 78 1.17 -4.08 -8.88
CA GLU A 78 1.48 -5.33 -8.18
C GLU A 78 2.59 -5.13 -7.14
N GLY A 79 3.72 -4.55 -7.53
CA GLY A 79 4.85 -4.35 -6.63
C GLY A 79 4.53 -3.48 -5.42
N ILE A 80 3.80 -2.37 -5.61
CA ILE A 80 3.38 -1.50 -4.51
C ILE A 80 2.34 -2.19 -3.62
N ASN A 81 1.37 -2.90 -4.22
CA ASN A 81 0.39 -3.64 -3.44
C ASN A 81 1.03 -4.70 -2.55
N ASP A 82 1.94 -5.50 -3.12
CA ASP A 82 2.62 -6.57 -2.42
C ASP A 82 3.56 -6.05 -1.33
N PHE A 83 4.26 -4.94 -1.59
CA PHE A 83 5.16 -4.32 -0.62
C PHE A 83 4.41 -3.89 0.65
N PHE A 84 3.34 -3.08 0.51
CA PHE A 84 2.61 -2.59 1.67
C PHE A 84 1.80 -3.68 2.37
N ASN A 85 1.31 -4.68 1.65
CA ASN A 85 0.56 -5.80 2.24
C ASN A 85 1.41 -6.72 3.15
N GLN A 86 2.71 -6.46 3.30
CA GLN A 86 3.57 -7.15 4.25
C GLN A 86 3.53 -6.54 5.67
N LEU A 87 2.99 -5.32 5.82
CA LEU A 87 2.89 -4.65 7.11
C LEU A 87 1.73 -5.25 7.93
N TYR A 88 1.76 -5.03 9.24
CA TYR A 88 0.72 -5.52 10.14
C TYR A 88 -0.55 -4.70 10.06
N PHE A 89 -1.71 -5.37 10.08
CA PHE A 89 -2.99 -4.70 10.26
C PHE A 89 -3.25 -4.51 11.75
N VAL A 90 -3.48 -3.26 12.16
CA VAL A 90 -3.78 -2.89 13.55
C VAL A 90 -4.74 -1.71 13.54
N ASP A 91 -5.83 -1.82 14.30
CA ASP A 91 -6.81 -0.76 14.42
C ASP A 91 -6.19 0.51 15.06
N ASP A 92 -6.62 1.67 14.61
CA ASP A 92 -6.13 2.98 15.06
C ASP A 92 -6.20 3.19 16.56
N ILE A 93 -7.28 2.70 17.19
CA ILE A 93 -7.43 2.82 18.64
C ILE A 93 -6.33 2.12 19.42
N ASP A 94 -5.84 0.99 18.89
CA ASP A 94 -4.79 0.19 19.52
C ASP A 94 -3.39 0.71 19.15
N LEU A 95 -3.24 1.24 17.92
CA LEU A 95 -1.95 1.72 17.45
C LEU A 95 -1.67 3.17 17.85
N TRP A 96 -2.64 4.06 17.69
CA TRP A 96 -2.49 5.51 17.88
C TRP A 96 -3.24 6.06 19.10
N GLY A 97 -4.10 5.25 19.76
CA GLY A 97 -4.99 5.70 20.83
C GLY A 97 -6.09 6.64 20.35
N GLN A 98 -6.36 6.69 19.06
CA GLN A 98 -7.38 7.51 18.40
C GLN A 98 -8.37 6.60 17.68
N LYS A 99 -9.61 7.06 17.46
CA LYS A 99 -10.63 6.24 16.80
C LYS A 99 -10.48 6.20 15.28
N ASP A 100 -9.82 7.20 14.72
CA ASP A 100 -9.66 7.39 13.29
C ASP A 100 -8.43 8.31 13.08
N TYR A 101 -7.34 7.74 12.56
CA TYR A 101 -6.07 8.42 12.36
C TYR A 101 -5.44 7.98 11.04
N TRP A 102 -5.38 8.85 10.06
CA TRP A 102 -4.78 8.55 8.77
C TRP A 102 -3.28 8.80 8.81
N ALA A 103 -2.49 7.75 8.92
CA ALA A 103 -1.03 7.86 8.95
C ALA A 103 -0.47 8.30 7.59
N THR A 104 0.59 9.11 7.63
CA THR A 104 1.39 9.36 6.43
C THR A 104 2.14 8.08 6.02
N PRO A 105 2.58 7.94 4.75
CA PRO A 105 3.38 6.77 4.35
C PRO A 105 4.61 6.53 5.24
N LEU A 106 5.24 7.61 5.73
CA LEU A 106 6.40 7.51 6.63
C LEU A 106 6.01 7.07 8.05
N GLU A 107 4.86 7.49 8.56
CA GLU A 107 4.34 7.02 9.84
C GLU A 107 3.93 5.54 9.75
N PHE A 108 3.25 5.14 8.69
CA PHE A 108 2.85 3.75 8.45
C PHE A 108 4.08 2.81 8.32
N LEU A 109 5.09 3.21 7.54
CA LEU A 109 6.36 2.48 7.48
C LEU A 109 7.11 2.53 8.81
N GLY A 110 7.01 3.64 9.53
CA GLY A 110 7.62 3.84 10.84
C GLY A 110 7.09 2.89 11.89
N SER A 111 5.75 2.83 12.02
CA SER A 111 5.06 1.97 12.99
C SER A 111 5.07 0.48 12.64
N ASN A 112 5.39 0.11 11.38
CA ASN A 112 5.23 -1.24 10.82
C ASN A 112 3.79 -1.77 10.86
N ALA A 113 2.82 -0.93 11.15
CA ALA A 113 1.43 -1.31 11.36
C ALA A 113 0.49 -0.14 11.02
N GLY A 114 -0.74 -0.44 10.66
CA GLY A 114 -1.81 0.51 10.40
C GLY A 114 -3.10 -0.20 10.01
N ASP A 115 -4.17 0.57 9.82
CA ASP A 115 -5.44 0.02 9.38
C ASP A 115 -5.67 0.24 7.86
N CYS A 116 -6.89 0.01 7.38
CA CYS A 116 -7.17 -0.04 5.95
C CYS A 116 -6.89 1.27 5.20
N GLU A 117 -7.05 2.41 5.85
CA GLU A 117 -6.75 3.73 5.30
C GLU A 117 -5.25 3.89 5.04
N ASP A 118 -4.43 3.47 6.00
CA ASP A 118 -2.97 3.61 5.94
C ASP A 118 -2.38 2.81 4.78
N PHE A 119 -2.83 1.56 4.60
CA PHE A 119 -2.47 0.74 3.44
C PHE A 119 -2.87 1.42 2.13
N THR A 120 -4.08 1.93 2.06
CA THR A 120 -4.63 2.56 0.85
C THR A 120 -3.91 3.86 0.51
N ILE A 121 -3.67 4.70 1.51
CA ILE A 121 -2.97 5.99 1.38
C ILE A 121 -1.52 5.78 0.95
N ALA A 122 -0.79 4.85 1.58
CA ALA A 122 0.60 4.57 1.25
C ALA A 122 0.75 4.03 -0.18
N LYS A 123 -0.13 3.15 -0.62
CA LYS A 123 -0.20 2.68 -2.01
C LYS A 123 -0.47 3.83 -2.98
N TYR A 124 -1.45 4.69 -2.66
CA TYR A 124 -1.80 5.84 -3.50
C TYR A 124 -0.61 6.78 -3.71
N PHE A 125 0.04 7.25 -2.64
CA PHE A 125 1.18 8.18 -2.76
C PHE A 125 2.37 7.55 -3.48
N SER A 126 2.67 6.29 -3.21
CA SER A 126 3.74 5.57 -3.91
C SER A 126 3.48 5.45 -5.41
N LEU A 127 2.24 5.17 -5.82
CA LEU A 127 1.88 5.09 -7.24
C LEU A 127 1.90 6.46 -7.91
N ILE A 128 1.49 7.53 -7.23
CA ILE A 128 1.65 8.91 -7.73
C ILE A 128 3.13 9.22 -7.98
N GLU A 129 4.01 8.89 -7.03
CA GLU A 129 5.45 9.10 -7.18
C GLU A 129 6.05 8.28 -8.33
N LEU A 130 5.53 7.09 -8.58
CA LEU A 130 5.88 6.24 -9.73
C LEU A 130 5.35 6.73 -11.07
N GLY A 131 4.67 7.89 -11.09
CA GLY A 131 4.15 8.54 -12.29
C GLY A 131 2.78 8.04 -12.74
N VAL A 132 2.08 7.25 -11.93
CA VAL A 132 0.67 6.92 -12.19
C VAL A 132 -0.17 8.18 -11.99
N SER A 133 -0.94 8.56 -13.01
CA SER A 133 -1.73 9.80 -12.95
C SER A 133 -2.78 9.76 -11.82
N ASP A 134 -2.90 10.86 -11.06
CA ASP A 134 -3.95 11.05 -10.04
C ASP A 134 -5.36 10.77 -10.59
N SER A 135 -5.61 11.11 -11.86
CA SER A 135 -6.89 10.84 -12.52
C SER A 135 -7.22 9.35 -12.67
N LYS A 136 -6.23 8.46 -12.57
CA LYS A 136 -6.39 7.00 -12.64
C LYS A 136 -6.57 6.36 -11.26
N LEU A 137 -6.37 7.09 -10.17
CA LEU A 137 -6.39 6.55 -8.81
C LEU A 137 -7.53 7.15 -8.00
N ARG A 138 -8.19 6.31 -7.20
CA ARG A 138 -9.18 6.75 -6.21
C ARG A 138 -9.07 5.91 -4.95
N LEU A 139 -8.98 6.59 -3.81
CA LEU A 139 -9.22 5.99 -2.51
C LEU A 139 -10.74 5.82 -2.38
N VAL A 140 -11.20 4.61 -2.14
CA VAL A 140 -12.64 4.28 -2.12
C VAL A 140 -13.03 3.77 -0.76
N TYR A 141 -13.93 4.52 -0.09
CA TYR A 141 -14.56 4.10 1.14
C TYR A 141 -15.72 3.17 0.81
N VAL A 142 -15.69 1.97 1.37
CA VAL A 142 -16.62 0.89 1.08
C VAL A 142 -17.22 0.32 2.35
N LYS A 143 -18.37 -0.35 2.23
CA LYS A 143 -18.84 -1.31 3.23
C LYS A 143 -18.38 -2.69 2.80
N ALA A 144 -17.53 -3.34 3.60
CA ALA A 144 -17.19 -4.74 3.47
C ALA A 144 -18.34 -5.57 4.03
N ILE A 145 -19.14 -6.17 3.14
CA ILE A 145 -20.47 -6.74 3.48
C ILE A 145 -20.29 -7.96 4.39
N GLU A 146 -19.38 -8.85 4.04
CA GLU A 146 -19.14 -10.10 4.79
C GLU A 146 -18.59 -9.85 6.20
N LEU A 147 -17.73 -8.83 6.34
CA LEU A 147 -17.16 -8.42 7.63
C LEU A 147 -18.08 -7.48 8.42
N ASN A 148 -19.14 -6.99 7.78
CA ASN A 148 -20.07 -6.00 8.31
C ASN A 148 -19.40 -4.72 8.88
N GLN A 149 -18.25 -4.30 8.30
CA GLN A 149 -17.50 -3.12 8.73
C GLN A 149 -17.19 -2.18 7.55
N PHE A 150 -16.85 -0.93 7.87
CA PHE A 150 -16.32 -0.01 6.86
C PHE A 150 -14.88 -0.35 6.56
N HIS A 151 -14.46 -0.04 5.34
CA HIS A 151 -13.15 -0.40 4.82
C HIS A 151 -12.72 0.61 3.75
N MET A 152 -11.42 0.71 3.49
CA MET A 152 -10.89 1.55 2.43
C MET A 152 -10.01 0.72 1.48
N VAL A 153 -10.17 0.92 0.18
CA VAL A 153 -9.40 0.26 -0.87
C VAL A 153 -8.93 1.26 -1.92
N LEU A 154 -7.87 0.95 -2.63
CA LEU A 154 -7.42 1.74 -3.76
C LEU A 154 -7.99 1.19 -5.07
N ALA A 155 -8.68 2.03 -5.82
CA ALA A 155 -9.18 1.71 -7.16
C ALA A 155 -8.30 2.36 -8.23
N TYR A 156 -7.82 1.54 -9.18
CA TYR A 156 -7.06 1.99 -10.34
C TYR A 156 -7.89 1.88 -11.61
N TYR A 157 -8.02 2.97 -12.35
CA TYR A 157 -8.72 3.08 -13.63
C TYR A 157 -7.71 3.23 -14.77
N LYS A 158 -7.60 2.22 -15.65
CA LYS A 158 -6.70 2.32 -16.82
C LYS A 158 -7.07 3.51 -17.71
N THR A 159 -8.37 3.72 -17.89
CA THR A 159 -8.96 4.89 -18.57
C THR A 159 -10.17 5.39 -17.75
N PRO A 160 -10.65 6.63 -17.95
CA PRO A 160 -11.79 7.17 -17.17
C PRO A 160 -13.08 6.34 -17.23
N SER A 161 -13.25 5.56 -18.29
CA SER A 161 -14.43 4.70 -18.50
C SER A 161 -14.18 3.20 -18.23
N SER A 162 -12.94 2.83 -17.90
CA SER A 162 -12.62 1.43 -17.61
C SER A 162 -13.18 1.00 -16.27
N GLU A 163 -13.51 -0.29 -16.17
CA GLU A 163 -13.75 -0.92 -14.89
C GLU A 163 -12.45 -0.90 -14.06
N PRO A 164 -12.49 -0.44 -12.78
CA PRO A 164 -11.28 -0.35 -11.99
C PRO A 164 -10.76 -1.71 -11.51
N LEU A 165 -9.46 -1.76 -11.32
CA LEU A 165 -8.77 -2.78 -10.52
C LEU A 165 -8.74 -2.32 -9.06
N ILE A 166 -8.97 -3.25 -8.14
CA ILE A 166 -8.99 -3.01 -6.69
C ILE A 166 -7.71 -3.55 -6.08
N LEU A 167 -6.98 -2.68 -5.40
CA LEU A 167 -5.85 -2.99 -4.55
C LEU A 167 -6.32 -2.92 -3.10
N ASP A 168 -6.11 -4.00 -2.37
CA ASP A 168 -6.69 -4.19 -1.04
C ASP A 168 -5.67 -4.88 -0.11
N ASN A 169 -5.79 -4.68 1.19
CA ASN A 169 -4.96 -5.36 2.19
C ASN A 169 -5.64 -6.64 2.74
N ILE A 170 -6.97 -6.69 2.75
CA ILE A 170 -7.73 -7.88 3.18
C ILE A 170 -7.64 -8.97 2.10
N ASN A 171 -7.83 -8.62 0.84
CA ASN A 171 -7.63 -9.52 -0.28
C ASN A 171 -6.48 -9.00 -1.14
N PRO A 172 -5.25 -9.54 -0.98
CA PRO A 172 -4.05 -9.02 -1.62
C PRO A 172 -4.05 -9.18 -3.14
N LYS A 173 -4.93 -10.02 -3.70
CA LYS A 173 -5.01 -10.21 -5.15
C LYS A 173 -5.70 -9.02 -5.82
N ILE A 174 -4.99 -8.37 -6.73
CA ILE A 174 -5.56 -7.29 -7.55
C ILE A 174 -6.65 -7.88 -8.47
N MET A 175 -7.87 -7.39 -8.34
CA MET A 175 -9.03 -7.88 -9.09
C MET A 175 -9.88 -6.73 -9.62
N LYS A 176 -10.66 -7.00 -10.67
CA LYS A 176 -11.69 -6.08 -11.17
C LYS A 176 -12.77 -5.85 -10.11
N ALA A 177 -13.34 -4.65 -10.06
CA ALA A 177 -14.42 -4.32 -9.13
C ALA A 177 -15.63 -5.27 -9.24
N SER A 178 -15.98 -5.74 -10.43
CA SER A 178 -17.05 -6.74 -10.64
C SER A 178 -16.78 -8.11 -10.00
N LYS A 179 -15.52 -8.39 -9.62
CA LYS A 179 -15.11 -9.60 -8.92
C LYS A 179 -15.01 -9.42 -7.41
N ARG A 180 -15.42 -8.24 -6.91
CA ARG A 180 -15.48 -7.87 -5.50
C ARG A 180 -16.91 -7.49 -5.07
N PRO A 181 -17.87 -8.42 -5.18
CA PRO A 181 -19.26 -8.18 -4.76
C PRO A 181 -19.38 -7.99 -3.24
N ASP A 182 -18.36 -8.38 -2.48
CA ASP A 182 -18.19 -8.17 -1.05
C ASP A 182 -18.00 -6.69 -0.66
N LEU A 183 -17.65 -5.80 -1.61
CA LEU A 183 -17.38 -4.39 -1.38
C LEU A 183 -18.50 -3.50 -1.96
N LEU A 184 -19.22 -2.79 -1.10
CA LEU A 184 -20.22 -1.80 -1.50
C LEU A 184 -19.62 -0.40 -1.38
N PRO A 185 -19.31 0.31 -2.49
CA PRO A 185 -18.71 1.64 -2.44
C PRO A 185 -19.70 2.70 -1.99
N ILE A 186 -19.24 3.64 -1.16
CA ILE A 186 -20.02 4.72 -0.56
C ILE A 186 -19.58 6.06 -1.16
N TYR A 187 -18.31 6.40 -1.04
CA TYR A 187 -17.69 7.54 -1.69
C TYR A 187 -16.25 7.21 -2.11
N SER A 188 -15.69 8.02 -2.99
CA SER A 188 -14.30 7.94 -3.38
C SER A 188 -13.70 9.33 -3.53
N PHE A 189 -12.38 9.43 -3.40
CA PHE A 189 -11.65 10.67 -3.58
C PHE A 189 -10.24 10.41 -4.12
N ASN A 190 -9.58 11.48 -4.58
CA ASN A 190 -8.17 11.49 -4.91
C ASN A 190 -7.54 12.81 -4.44
N GLY A 191 -6.38 13.17 -4.94
CA GLY A 191 -5.70 14.40 -4.54
C GLY A 191 -6.51 15.68 -4.73
N LYS A 192 -7.52 15.66 -5.60
CA LYS A 192 -8.28 16.85 -5.99
C LYS A 192 -9.79 16.74 -5.80
N ASN A 193 -10.38 15.62 -6.14
CA ASN A 193 -11.83 15.46 -6.30
C ASN A 193 -12.43 14.49 -5.28
N LEU A 194 -13.69 14.68 -4.98
CA LEU A 194 -14.55 13.81 -4.16
C LEU A 194 -15.78 13.39 -4.96
N TRP A 195 -16.13 12.11 -4.97
CA TRP A 195 -17.30 11.54 -5.63
C TRP A 195 -18.16 10.75 -4.67
N LEU A 196 -19.48 10.89 -4.78
CA LEU A 196 -20.44 9.99 -4.14
C LEU A 196 -20.74 8.82 -5.06
N MET A 197 -20.67 7.61 -4.53
CA MET A 197 -20.89 6.38 -5.29
C MET A 197 -22.35 5.95 -5.15
N LYS A 198 -23.04 5.67 -6.26
CA LYS A 198 -24.44 5.20 -6.25
C LYS A 198 -24.56 3.69 -6.46
N SER A 199 -23.50 3.05 -6.99
CA SER A 199 -23.44 1.61 -7.21
C SER A 199 -21.98 1.18 -7.41
N ALA A 200 -21.69 -0.13 -7.25
CA ALA A 200 -20.36 -0.70 -7.42
C ALA A 200 -19.73 -0.47 -8.80
N ASN A 201 -20.55 -0.36 -9.84
CA ASN A 201 -20.11 -0.23 -11.23
C ASN A 201 -20.16 1.21 -11.75
N ALA A 202 -20.50 2.20 -10.92
CA ALA A 202 -20.62 3.60 -11.33
C ALA A 202 -19.35 4.38 -11.01
N ASN A 203 -18.94 5.25 -11.92
CA ASN A 203 -17.82 6.17 -11.73
C ASN A 203 -18.07 7.22 -10.62
N GLY A 204 -19.22 7.16 -9.95
CA GLY A 204 -19.63 8.12 -8.93
C GLY A 204 -20.07 9.47 -9.53
N GLN A 205 -20.79 10.24 -8.73
CA GLN A 205 -21.17 11.62 -9.05
C GLN A 205 -20.21 12.57 -8.36
N LEU A 206 -19.56 13.47 -9.11
CA LEU A 206 -18.69 14.49 -8.54
C LEU A 206 -19.46 15.30 -7.48
N ALA A 207 -18.94 15.31 -6.26
CA ALA A 207 -19.57 15.97 -5.09
C ALA A 207 -18.78 17.20 -4.61
N GLY A 208 -17.61 17.44 -5.18
CA GLY A 208 -16.78 18.58 -4.87
C GLY A 208 -15.29 18.27 -4.82
N ASP A 209 -14.58 19.04 -4.02
CA ASP A 209 -13.15 18.95 -3.80
C ASP A 209 -12.85 18.03 -2.59
N SER A 210 -11.74 17.27 -2.65
CA SER A 210 -11.29 16.39 -1.56
C SER A 210 -10.85 17.16 -0.31
N SER A 211 -10.58 18.45 -0.41
CA SER A 211 -10.30 19.34 0.73
C SER A 211 -11.45 19.45 1.73
N ARG A 212 -12.64 18.93 1.42
CA ARG A 212 -13.75 18.77 2.37
C ARG A 212 -13.52 17.65 3.40
N LEU A 213 -12.55 16.79 3.18
CA LEU A 213 -12.19 15.71 4.11
C LEU A 213 -11.11 16.21 5.08
N SER A 214 -11.48 16.38 6.35
CA SER A 214 -10.58 16.92 7.38
C SER A 214 -9.34 16.05 7.61
N LEU A 215 -9.51 14.74 7.69
CA LEU A 215 -8.41 13.78 7.89
C LEU A 215 -7.44 13.78 6.71
N TRP A 216 -7.95 13.90 5.48
CA TRP A 216 -7.11 14.05 4.29
C TRP A 216 -6.26 15.33 4.32
N ASN A 217 -6.85 16.43 4.77
CA ASN A 217 -6.12 17.71 4.89
C ASN A 217 -5.06 17.65 5.99
N ASP A 218 -5.39 17.07 7.15
CA ASP A 218 -4.44 16.89 8.24
C ASP A 218 -3.25 16.03 7.81
N LEU A 219 -3.50 14.88 7.21
CA LEU A 219 -2.47 13.99 6.66
C LEU A 219 -1.55 14.75 5.70
N ARG A 220 -2.09 15.47 4.71
CA ARG A 220 -1.30 16.24 3.74
C ARG A 220 -0.50 17.37 4.37
N SER A 221 -0.99 17.95 5.46
CA SER A 221 -0.26 18.96 6.22
C SER A 221 0.95 18.35 6.94
N ARG A 222 0.77 17.16 7.57
CA ARG A 222 1.86 16.42 8.25
C ARG A 222 2.92 15.94 7.26
N GLU A 223 2.50 15.41 6.11
CA GLU A 223 3.39 14.99 5.04
C GLU A 223 4.30 16.14 4.57
N LYS A 224 3.73 17.32 4.30
CA LYS A 224 4.49 18.52 3.90
C LYS A 224 5.53 18.98 4.92
N THR A 225 5.21 18.85 6.20
CA THR A 225 6.05 19.35 7.29
C THR A 225 6.98 18.30 7.87
N LEU A 226 6.93 17.07 7.36
CA LEU A 226 7.63 15.89 7.90
C LEU A 226 7.36 15.73 9.41
N LYS A 227 6.13 16.02 9.83
CA LYS A 227 5.69 15.80 11.21
C LYS A 227 5.34 14.32 11.38
N LEU A 228 6.06 13.62 12.26
CA LEU A 228 5.86 12.22 12.58
C LEU A 228 5.31 12.08 14.00
N ASN A 229 4.14 11.45 14.13
CA ASN A 229 3.55 11.10 15.42
C ASN A 229 4.03 9.71 15.85
N LYS A 230 4.09 9.46 17.16
CA LYS A 230 4.51 8.16 17.70
C LYS A 230 3.28 7.30 18.00
N PRO A 231 3.29 6.01 17.62
CA PRO A 231 2.27 5.08 18.05
C PRO A 231 2.40 4.79 19.55
N ILE A 232 1.33 4.28 20.16
CA ILE A 232 1.37 3.85 21.57
C ILE A 232 1.95 2.44 21.72
N ILE A 233 2.02 1.66 20.65
CA ILE A 233 2.66 0.34 20.59
C ILE A 233 3.68 0.35 19.44
N ASN A 234 4.88 -0.18 19.71
CA ASN A 234 5.92 -0.36 18.70
C ASN A 234 5.92 -1.82 18.24
N TYR A 235 5.64 -2.08 16.98
CA TYR A 235 5.62 -3.43 16.38
C TYR A 235 7.00 -3.91 15.89
N ASP A 236 8.05 -3.17 16.17
CA ASP A 236 9.44 -3.54 15.89
C ASP A 236 10.21 -4.07 17.11
N GLU A 237 9.61 -3.99 18.30
CA GLU A 237 10.22 -4.43 19.56
C GLU A 237 9.88 -5.86 19.95
#